data_edcdb3b56a789d95990893a3581349f6
#
_entry.id   edcdb3b56a789d95990893a3581349f6
#
_cell.length_a   1.000
_cell.length_b   1.000
_cell.length_c   1.000
_cell.angle_alpha   90.00
_cell.angle_beta   90.00
_cell.angle_gamma   90.00
#
_symmetry.space_group_name_H-M   'P 1'
#
loop_
_entity.id
_entity.type
_entity.pdbx_description
1 polymer ?
#
loop_
_entity_poly.entity_id
_entity_poly.type
_entity_poly.pdbx_seq_one_letter_code
_entity_poly.pdbx_strand_id
1 'polypeptide(L)'
;MRRNGKSFRECIMWFSYRERRKRRLEDFREELERFRLMDKDERYFEYTELVSEYERRKNVLVFFLVAVALAVLADVWSRFFSFMELAIQYAAGSGNAEAAVVSFWISVSVLTFITLLVCFFLFASVKETEALRKRLMMVEGVIKEAAEDKYGKR
;
A
#
# COMPACT_ATOMS: atom_id res chain seq x y z
N MET A 1 45.24 9.33 7.88
CA MET A 1 44.40 9.63 6.73
C MET A 1 43.55 8.37 6.38
N ARG A 2 42.35 8.25 6.91
CA ARG A 2 41.41 7.11 6.60
C ARG A 2 40.58 7.51 5.40
N ARG A 3 40.87 6.95 4.23
CA ARG A 3 40.02 7.04 3.03
C ARG A 3 38.75 6.25 3.30
N ASN A 4 37.65 6.97 3.51
CA ASN A 4 36.29 6.41 3.51
C ASN A 4 35.99 5.83 2.13
N GLY A 5 36.21 4.53 1.97
CA GLY A 5 35.71 3.76 0.85
C GLY A 5 34.20 3.67 0.96
N LYS A 6 33.46 4.65 0.41
CA LYS A 6 32.03 4.48 0.18
C LYS A 6 31.86 3.20 -0.63
N SER A 7 31.16 2.22 -0.06
CA SER A 7 30.99 0.92 -0.69
C SER A 7 30.42 1.12 -2.09
N PHE A 8 30.95 0.43 -3.09
CA PHE A 8 30.48 0.45 -4.49
C PHE A 8 28.95 0.22 -4.59
N ARG A 9 28.40 -0.56 -3.64
CA ARG A 9 26.95 -0.77 -3.49
C ARG A 9 26.19 0.50 -3.10
N GLU A 10 26.74 1.35 -2.25
CA GLU A 10 26.12 2.65 -1.88
C GLU A 10 26.12 3.62 -3.05
N CYS A 11 27.17 3.60 -3.86
CA CYS A 11 27.27 4.43 -5.06
C CYS A 11 26.25 4.00 -6.12
N ILE A 12 26.07 2.69 -6.35
CA ILE A 12 25.05 2.16 -7.28
C ILE A 12 23.64 2.44 -6.75
N MET A 13 23.38 2.27 -5.46
CA MET A 13 22.07 2.58 -4.87
C MET A 13 21.74 4.07 -4.95
N TRP A 14 22.74 4.95 -4.72
CA TRP A 14 22.55 6.40 -4.82
C TRP A 14 22.28 6.85 -6.26
N PHE A 15 23.01 6.29 -7.24
CA PHE A 15 22.81 6.56 -8.66
C PHE A 15 21.43 6.08 -9.13
N SER A 16 21.04 4.87 -8.75
CA SER A 16 19.70 4.31 -9.04
C SER A 16 18.57 5.13 -8.39
N TYR A 17 18.78 5.67 -7.19
CA TYR A 17 17.81 6.52 -6.51
C TYR A 17 17.65 7.88 -7.22
N ARG A 18 18.75 8.48 -7.65
CA ARG A 18 18.77 9.76 -8.38
C ARG A 18 18.07 9.65 -9.73
N GLU A 19 18.32 8.56 -10.45
CA GLU A 19 17.70 8.26 -11.74
C GLU A 19 16.18 8.05 -11.60
N ARG A 20 15.76 7.26 -10.62
CA ARG A 20 14.33 7.05 -10.32
C ARG A 20 13.63 8.34 -9.88
N ARG A 21 14.35 9.23 -9.20
CA ARG A 21 13.81 10.54 -8.81
C ARG A 21 13.63 11.45 -10.02
N LYS A 22 14.57 11.45 -10.96
CA LYS A 22 14.46 12.23 -12.20
C LYS A 22 13.27 11.78 -13.04
N ARG A 23 13.14 10.48 -13.31
CA ARG A 23 11.98 9.93 -14.04
C ARG A 23 10.66 10.32 -13.38
N ARG A 24 10.55 10.18 -12.07
CA ARG A 24 9.34 10.59 -11.35
C ARG A 24 9.05 12.10 -11.45
N LEU A 25 10.08 12.94 -11.57
CA LEU A 25 9.89 14.38 -11.79
C LEU A 25 9.48 14.69 -13.22
N GLU A 26 9.95 13.93 -14.21
CA GLU A 26 9.54 14.03 -15.60
C GLU A 26 8.09 13.60 -15.75
N ASP A 27 7.72 12.42 -15.24
CA ASP A 27 6.33 11.93 -15.22
C ASP A 27 5.38 12.94 -14.55
N PHE A 28 5.82 13.51 -13.43
CA PHE A 28 5.05 14.54 -12.71
C PHE A 28 4.83 15.81 -13.55
N ARG A 29 5.86 16.26 -14.27
CA ARG A 29 5.76 17.44 -15.14
C ARG A 29 4.84 17.19 -16.34
N GLU A 30 4.94 16.03 -16.97
CA GLU A 30 4.07 15.64 -18.07
C GLU A 30 2.60 15.57 -17.62
N GLU A 31 2.29 14.97 -16.47
CA GLU A 31 0.94 14.96 -15.92
C GLU A 31 0.44 16.39 -15.62
N LEU A 32 1.28 17.23 -15.04
CA LEU A 32 0.93 18.62 -14.71
C LEU A 32 0.66 19.45 -15.96
N GLU A 33 1.46 19.32 -17.03
CA GLU A 33 1.23 19.96 -18.31
C GLU A 33 -0.06 19.47 -18.96
N ARG A 34 -0.34 18.18 -18.90
CA ARG A 34 -1.60 17.59 -19.36
C ARG A 34 -2.81 18.25 -18.68
N PHE A 35 -2.79 18.40 -17.35
CA PHE A 35 -3.87 19.04 -16.60
C PHE A 35 -4.00 20.54 -16.93
N ARG A 36 -2.91 21.23 -17.24
CA ARG A 36 -2.94 22.64 -17.68
C ARG A 36 -3.57 22.82 -19.05
N LEU A 37 -3.38 21.86 -19.95
CA LEU A 37 -3.93 21.89 -21.33
C LEU A 37 -5.42 21.51 -21.38
N MET A 38 -5.96 20.84 -20.36
CA MET A 38 -7.37 20.49 -20.28
C MET A 38 -8.27 21.71 -20.16
N ASP A 39 -9.47 21.64 -20.74
CA ASP A 39 -10.49 22.65 -20.55
C ASP A 39 -10.98 22.68 -19.10
N LYS A 40 -11.62 23.79 -18.72
CA LYS A 40 -12.06 24.00 -17.34
C LYS A 40 -13.05 22.93 -16.87
N ASP A 41 -14.00 22.56 -17.74
CA ASP A 41 -15.06 21.60 -17.40
C ASP A 41 -14.49 20.17 -17.33
N GLU A 42 -13.58 19.84 -18.25
CA GLU A 42 -12.86 18.55 -18.26
C GLU A 42 -11.98 18.39 -17.00
N ARG A 43 -11.29 19.45 -16.62
CA ARG A 43 -10.46 19.48 -15.40
C ARG A 43 -11.27 19.29 -14.13
N TYR A 44 -12.47 19.89 -14.07
CA TYR A 44 -13.38 19.75 -12.93
C TYR A 44 -13.97 18.34 -12.86
N PHE A 45 -14.26 17.74 -14.01
CA PHE A 45 -14.72 16.35 -14.10
C PHE A 45 -13.65 15.39 -13.59
N GLU A 46 -12.41 15.50 -14.10
CA GLU A 46 -11.28 14.67 -13.66
C GLU A 46 -11.02 14.80 -12.14
N TYR A 47 -11.10 16.04 -11.62
CA TYR A 47 -10.98 16.27 -10.18
C TYR A 47 -12.06 15.52 -9.38
N THR A 48 -13.32 15.60 -9.81
CA THR A 48 -14.42 14.95 -9.12
C THR A 48 -14.30 13.42 -9.15
N GLU A 49 -13.85 12.89 -10.28
CA GLU A 49 -13.60 11.46 -10.43
C GLU A 49 -12.46 10.97 -9.52
N LEU A 50 -11.34 11.70 -9.49
CA LEU A 50 -10.21 11.40 -8.60
C LEU A 50 -10.58 11.49 -7.11
N VAL A 51 -11.38 12.47 -6.71
CA VAL A 51 -11.90 12.59 -5.33
C VAL A 51 -12.75 11.38 -4.97
N SER A 52 -13.69 11.02 -5.85
CA SER A 52 -14.59 9.87 -5.64
C SER A 52 -13.81 8.55 -5.53
N GLU A 53 -12.82 8.33 -6.40
CA GLU A 53 -11.98 7.15 -6.37
C GLU A 53 -11.11 7.10 -5.10
N TYR A 54 -10.53 8.23 -4.70
CA TYR A 54 -9.74 8.33 -3.47
C TYR A 54 -10.58 8.03 -2.22
N GLU A 55 -11.78 8.61 -2.11
CA GLU A 55 -12.68 8.35 -0.98
C GLU A 55 -13.13 6.89 -0.94
N ARG A 56 -13.47 6.31 -2.08
CA ARG A 56 -13.84 4.90 -2.16
C ARG A 56 -12.71 4.00 -1.68
N ARG A 57 -11.48 4.21 -2.14
CA ARG A 57 -10.32 3.40 -1.73
C ARG A 57 -9.96 3.59 -0.26
N LYS A 58 -10.02 4.83 0.22
CA LYS A 58 -9.82 5.13 1.64
C LYS A 58 -10.83 4.40 2.52
N ASN A 59 -12.11 4.40 2.14
CA ASN A 59 -13.16 3.72 2.89
C ASN A 59 -12.98 2.21 2.88
N VAL A 60 -12.59 1.60 1.75
CA VAL A 60 -12.26 0.16 1.67
C VAL A 60 -11.11 -0.19 2.60
N LEU A 61 -10.05 0.62 2.63
CA LEU A 61 -8.89 0.42 3.51
C LEU A 61 -9.29 0.53 4.99
N VAL A 62 -10.08 1.52 5.36
CA VAL A 62 -10.59 1.69 6.73
C VAL A 62 -11.47 0.51 7.11
N PHE A 63 -12.40 0.10 6.24
CA PHE A 63 -13.26 -1.05 6.48
C PHE A 63 -12.45 -2.33 6.69
N PHE A 64 -11.43 -2.55 5.88
CA PHE A 64 -10.53 -3.70 6.02
C PHE A 64 -9.77 -3.69 7.36
N LEU A 65 -9.24 -2.52 7.77
CA LEU A 65 -8.56 -2.37 9.06
C LEU A 65 -9.51 -2.65 10.24
N VAL A 66 -10.75 -2.15 10.16
CA VAL A 66 -11.78 -2.43 11.17
C VAL A 66 -12.11 -3.92 11.21
N ALA A 67 -12.26 -4.57 10.06
CA ALA A 67 -12.52 -6.01 10.00
C ALA A 67 -11.40 -6.84 10.63
N VAL A 68 -10.13 -6.48 10.37
CA VAL A 68 -8.96 -7.13 11.00
C VAL A 68 -8.96 -6.90 12.52
N ALA A 69 -9.23 -5.67 12.96
CA ALA A 69 -9.32 -5.35 14.39
C ALA A 69 -10.43 -6.14 15.09
N LEU A 70 -11.61 -6.23 14.45
CA LEU A 70 -12.73 -7.03 14.98
C LEU A 70 -12.40 -8.52 15.00
N ALA A 71 -11.70 -9.06 14.02
CA ALA A 71 -11.26 -10.45 14.02
C ALA A 71 -10.30 -10.76 15.17
N VAL A 72 -9.42 -9.80 15.51
CA VAL A 72 -8.53 -9.91 16.70
C VAL A 72 -9.33 -9.84 17.99
N LEU A 73 -10.25 -8.87 18.10
CA LEU A 73 -11.10 -8.70 19.29
C LEU A 73 -12.09 -9.84 19.51
N ALA A 74 -12.58 -10.46 18.43
CA ALA A 74 -13.50 -11.61 18.49
C ALA A 74 -12.82 -12.93 18.83
N ASP A 75 -11.56 -12.89 19.25
CA ASP A 75 -10.78 -14.06 19.68
C ASP A 75 -10.64 -15.17 18.62
N VAL A 76 -10.76 -14.78 17.35
CA VAL A 76 -10.64 -15.71 16.20
C VAL A 76 -9.27 -16.40 16.22
N TRP A 77 -8.23 -15.67 16.60
CA TRP A 77 -6.87 -16.18 16.71
C TRP A 77 -6.75 -17.24 17.80
N SER A 78 -7.36 -17.01 18.97
CA SER A 78 -7.35 -17.96 20.08
C SER A 78 -8.05 -19.27 19.67
N ARG A 79 -9.20 -19.18 19.02
CA ARG A 79 -9.93 -20.35 18.51
C ARG A 79 -9.15 -21.09 17.44
N PHE A 80 -8.48 -20.37 16.56
CA PHE A 80 -7.61 -20.98 15.56
C PHE A 80 -6.45 -21.75 16.19
N PHE A 81 -5.76 -21.16 17.18
CA PHE A 81 -4.69 -21.84 17.90
C PHE A 81 -5.18 -23.03 18.70
N SER A 82 -6.34 -22.93 19.36
CA SER A 82 -6.95 -24.07 20.07
C SER A 82 -7.31 -25.21 19.10
N PHE A 83 -7.85 -24.90 17.94
CA PHE A 83 -8.10 -25.91 16.90
C PHE A 83 -6.82 -26.59 16.44
N MET A 84 -5.75 -25.83 16.22
CA MET A 84 -4.44 -26.37 15.84
C MET A 84 -3.86 -27.28 16.89
N GLU A 85 -3.94 -26.88 18.16
CA GLU A 85 -3.49 -27.70 19.29
C GLU A 85 -4.25 -29.03 19.37
N LEU A 86 -5.56 -28.99 19.20
CA LEU A 86 -6.40 -30.19 19.15
C LEU A 86 -6.01 -31.11 17.97
N ALA A 87 -5.74 -30.56 16.79
CA ALA A 87 -5.32 -31.31 15.61
C ALA A 87 -3.96 -32.00 15.85
N ILE A 88 -3.00 -31.30 16.47
CA ILE A 88 -1.69 -31.84 16.81
C ILE A 88 -1.83 -32.96 17.88
N GLN A 89 -2.64 -32.75 18.92
CA GLN A 89 -2.88 -33.76 19.96
C GLN A 89 -3.53 -35.01 19.38
N TYR A 90 -4.49 -34.85 18.45
CA TYR A 90 -5.11 -35.99 17.77
C TYR A 90 -4.11 -36.78 16.93
N ALA A 91 -3.26 -36.09 16.18
CA ALA A 91 -2.20 -36.70 15.39
C ALA A 91 -1.17 -37.42 16.25
N ALA A 92 -0.78 -36.82 17.40
CA ALA A 92 0.14 -37.46 18.36
C ALA A 92 -0.50 -38.67 19.05
N GLY A 93 -1.78 -38.63 19.40
CA GLY A 93 -2.54 -39.72 20.02
C GLY A 93 -2.73 -40.93 19.12
N SER A 94 -2.63 -40.76 17.79
CA SER A 94 -2.65 -41.87 16.83
C SER A 94 -1.37 -42.72 16.80
N GLY A 95 -0.39 -42.42 17.65
CA GLY A 95 0.91 -43.14 17.74
C GLY A 95 1.90 -42.82 16.62
N ASN A 96 1.54 -41.87 15.73
CA ASN A 96 2.39 -41.52 14.60
C ASN A 96 3.02 -40.13 14.84
N ALA A 97 4.21 -40.11 15.45
CA ALA A 97 4.94 -38.87 15.76
C ALA A 97 5.26 -38.04 14.51
N GLU A 98 5.48 -38.68 13.36
CA GLU A 98 5.72 -38.00 12.10
C GLU A 98 4.50 -37.20 11.64
N ALA A 99 3.27 -37.74 11.82
CA ALA A 99 2.03 -37.06 11.48
C ALA A 99 1.83 -35.79 12.33
N ALA A 100 2.20 -35.79 13.59
CA ALA A 100 2.13 -34.63 14.48
C ALA A 100 3.08 -33.52 13.99
N VAL A 101 4.32 -33.86 13.64
CA VAL A 101 5.32 -32.91 13.11
C VAL A 101 4.86 -32.32 11.78
N VAL A 102 4.35 -33.13 10.86
CA VAL A 102 3.84 -32.66 9.56
C VAL A 102 2.64 -31.71 9.76
N SER A 103 1.69 -32.06 10.62
CA SER A 103 0.54 -31.21 10.95
C SER A 103 0.96 -29.85 11.50
N PHE A 104 1.97 -29.82 12.38
CA PHE A 104 2.52 -28.57 12.91
C PHE A 104 3.11 -27.70 11.79
N TRP A 105 3.95 -28.25 10.91
CA TRP A 105 4.55 -27.50 9.82
C TRP A 105 3.53 -26.98 8.80
N ILE A 106 2.51 -27.77 8.49
CA ILE A 106 1.41 -27.34 7.60
C ILE A 106 0.69 -26.14 8.23
N SER A 107 0.38 -26.23 9.51
CA SER A 107 -0.33 -25.19 10.24
C SER A 107 0.46 -23.87 10.31
N VAL A 108 1.75 -23.94 10.62
CA VAL A 108 2.65 -22.78 10.61
C VAL A 108 2.75 -22.18 9.21
N SER A 109 2.84 -23.00 8.17
CA SER A 109 2.90 -22.53 6.78
C SER A 109 1.64 -21.79 6.37
N VAL A 110 0.46 -22.33 6.70
CA VAL A 110 -0.83 -21.70 6.41
C VAL A 110 -0.94 -20.36 7.11
N LEU A 111 -0.61 -20.28 8.40
CA LEU A 111 -0.63 -19.05 9.17
C LEU A 111 0.30 -17.99 8.58
N THR A 112 1.53 -18.39 8.26
CA THR A 112 2.52 -17.49 7.64
C THR A 112 2.02 -16.97 6.30
N PHE A 113 1.45 -17.84 5.47
CA PHE A 113 0.91 -17.46 4.17
C PHE A 113 -0.25 -16.45 4.28
N ILE A 114 -1.20 -16.68 5.19
CA ILE A 114 -2.32 -15.75 5.46
C ILE A 114 -1.77 -14.39 5.93
N THR A 115 -0.81 -14.39 6.85
CA THR A 115 -0.20 -13.15 7.35
C THR A 115 0.48 -12.36 6.24
N LEU A 116 1.24 -13.04 5.37
CA LEU A 116 1.89 -12.41 4.23
C LEU A 116 0.88 -11.83 3.23
N LEU A 117 -0.22 -12.53 2.96
CA LEU A 117 -1.29 -12.04 2.09
C LEU A 117 -1.93 -10.75 2.65
N VAL A 118 -2.23 -10.72 3.95
CA VAL A 118 -2.79 -9.54 4.62
C VAL A 118 -1.81 -8.38 4.54
N CYS A 119 -0.54 -8.59 4.85
CA CYS A 119 0.50 -7.57 4.76
C CYS A 119 0.66 -7.04 3.33
N PHE A 120 0.67 -7.93 2.34
CA PHE A 120 0.78 -7.55 0.93
C PHE A 120 -0.42 -6.70 0.48
N PHE A 121 -1.63 -7.12 0.84
CA PHE A 121 -2.85 -6.37 0.52
C PHE A 121 -2.85 -4.98 1.15
N LEU A 122 -2.49 -4.85 2.43
CA LEU A 122 -2.36 -3.56 3.11
C LEU A 122 -1.33 -2.67 2.41
N PHE A 123 -0.16 -3.21 2.10
CA PHE A 123 0.90 -2.44 1.46
C PHE A 123 0.51 -1.96 0.06
N ALA A 124 -0.14 -2.80 -0.74
CA ALA A 124 -0.65 -2.45 -2.06
C ALA A 124 -1.72 -1.35 -1.95
N SER A 125 -2.69 -1.49 -1.05
CA SER A 125 -3.77 -0.52 -0.84
C SER A 125 -3.25 0.84 -0.37
N VAL A 126 -2.27 0.88 0.52
CA VAL A 126 -1.65 2.13 0.96
C VAL A 126 -0.93 2.83 -0.19
N LYS A 127 -0.14 2.09 -0.99
CA LYS A 127 0.57 2.67 -2.14
C LYS A 127 -0.36 3.26 -3.18
N GLU A 128 -1.45 2.56 -3.50
CA GLU A 128 -2.45 3.06 -4.46
C GLU A 128 -3.14 4.32 -3.95
N THR A 129 -3.51 4.34 -2.66
CA THR A 129 -4.12 5.51 -2.03
C THR A 129 -3.18 6.72 -2.01
N GLU A 130 -1.88 6.51 -1.75
CA GLU A 130 -0.88 7.57 -1.84
C GLU A 130 -0.69 8.11 -3.26
N ALA A 131 -0.73 7.24 -4.27
CA ALA A 131 -0.63 7.66 -5.67
C ALA A 131 -1.81 8.54 -6.09
N LEU A 132 -3.03 8.14 -5.74
CA LEU A 132 -4.24 8.93 -5.98
C LEU A 132 -4.21 10.28 -5.25
N ARG A 133 -3.79 10.31 -4.00
CA ARG A 133 -3.65 11.55 -3.23
C ARG A 133 -2.68 12.53 -3.88
N LYS A 134 -1.57 12.04 -4.45
CA LYS A 134 -0.61 12.89 -5.17
C LYS A 134 -1.23 13.51 -6.42
N ARG A 135 -1.95 12.71 -7.21
CA ARG A 135 -2.67 13.20 -8.40
C ARG A 135 -3.72 14.25 -8.02
N LEU A 136 -4.50 13.98 -7.00
CA LEU A 136 -5.52 14.92 -6.49
C LEU A 136 -4.90 16.27 -6.08
N MET A 137 -3.78 16.26 -5.36
CA MET A 137 -3.07 17.49 -4.98
C MET A 137 -2.54 18.26 -6.22
N MET A 138 -2.13 17.54 -7.28
CA MET A 138 -1.70 18.21 -8.53
C MET A 138 -2.85 18.93 -9.21
N VAL A 139 -3.98 18.26 -9.37
CA VAL A 139 -5.17 18.87 -10.00
C VAL A 139 -5.70 20.05 -9.19
N GLU A 140 -5.78 19.90 -7.86
CA GLU A 140 -6.17 20.98 -6.95
C GLU A 140 -5.24 22.20 -7.07
N GLY A 141 -3.92 21.98 -7.17
CA GLY A 141 -2.94 23.03 -7.39
C GLY A 141 -3.16 23.80 -8.69
N VAL A 142 -3.42 23.07 -9.80
CA VAL A 142 -3.70 23.71 -11.10
C VAL A 142 -5.02 24.50 -11.09
N ILE A 143 -6.04 24.00 -10.41
CA ILE A 143 -7.33 24.70 -10.27
C ILE A 143 -7.15 25.99 -9.47
N LYS A 144 -6.38 25.96 -8.37
CA LYS A 144 -6.08 27.16 -7.57
C LYS A 144 -5.28 28.19 -8.35
N GLU A 145 -4.23 27.78 -9.05
CA GLU A 145 -3.40 28.64 -9.91
C GLU A 145 -4.28 29.36 -10.97
N ALA A 146 -5.16 28.61 -11.63
CA ALA A 146 -6.09 29.16 -12.62
C ALA A 146 -7.13 30.13 -12.02
N ALA A 147 -7.51 29.93 -10.76
CA ALA A 147 -8.41 30.84 -10.04
C ALA A 147 -7.69 32.15 -9.66
N GLU A 148 -6.47 32.08 -9.14
CA GLU A 148 -5.65 33.24 -8.76
C GLU A 148 -5.32 34.14 -9.95
N ASP A 149 -4.97 33.56 -11.11
CA ASP A 149 -4.72 34.30 -12.35
C ASP A 149 -5.95 35.11 -12.82
N LYS A 150 -7.14 34.60 -12.54
CA LYS A 150 -8.40 35.30 -12.88
C LYS A 150 -8.70 36.46 -11.96
N TYR A 151 -8.34 36.39 -10.68
CA TYR A 151 -8.58 37.45 -9.68
C TYR A 151 -7.43 38.46 -9.62
N GLY A 152 -6.19 38.07 -9.91
CA GLY A 152 -5.01 38.94 -9.89
C GLY A 152 -4.93 39.92 -11.08
N LYS A 153 -5.75 39.74 -12.11
CA LYS A 153 -5.83 40.63 -13.29
C LYS A 153 -6.95 41.71 -13.20
N ARG A 154 -7.58 41.84 -12.04
CA ARG A 154 -8.51 42.93 -11.75
C ARG A 154 -7.85 43.97 -10.86
#